data_b75f133e6cbbcd4202af49404c516cae
#
_entry.id   b75f133e6cbbcd4202af49404c516cae
#
_cell.length_a   1.000
_cell.length_b   1.000
_cell.length_c   1.000
_cell.angle_alpha   90.00
_cell.angle_beta   90.00
_cell.angle_gamma   90.00
#
_symmetry.space_group_name_H-M   'P 1'
#
loop_
_entity.id
_entity.type
_entity.pdbx_description
1 polymer ?
#
loop_
_entity_poly.entity_id
_entity_poly.type
_entity_poly.pdbx_seq_one_letter_code
_entity_poly.pdbx_strand_id
1 'polypeptide(L)'
;EFRRVLFRSIDAGYLLRADSLGELALIAGLEANTLEQTVVQYNADADQGVDRQFGKGSTAYNRYMGDPLHQPNPCLKSLRKAPFYAVCLFTGDLGSARGLVTNGQANVLDRSGAPIPGLYAAGNEMNSIMDGTYPGPGITLGPGITFGYLAASDIAHRLDHSRAHPSHTGEQHVLRTAHLHD
;
A
#
# COMPACT_ATOMS: atom_id res chain seq x y z
N GLU A 1 13.16 -23.16 13.27
CA GLU A 1 13.17 -22.32 12.06
C GLU A 1 13.39 -20.82 12.37
N PHE A 2 12.76 -20.27 13.38
CA PHE A 2 12.94 -18.86 13.81
C PHE A 2 14.41 -18.51 14.12
N ARG A 3 15.13 -19.35 14.86
CA ARG A 3 16.56 -19.13 15.14
C ARG A 3 17.41 -19.08 13.88
N ARG A 4 17.11 -19.94 12.90
CA ARG A 4 17.86 -20.01 11.64
C ARG A 4 17.67 -18.72 10.81
N VAL A 5 16.45 -18.17 10.76
CA VAL A 5 16.16 -16.90 10.08
C VAL A 5 16.87 -15.75 10.78
N LEU A 6 16.83 -15.70 12.11
CA LEU A 6 17.48 -14.65 12.90
C LEU A 6 18.99 -14.60 12.63
N PHE A 7 19.70 -15.74 12.71
CA PHE A 7 21.14 -15.79 12.45
C PHE A 7 21.48 -15.39 11.01
N ARG A 8 20.75 -15.89 10.02
CA ARG A 8 20.94 -15.50 8.62
C ARG A 8 20.77 -14.00 8.39
N SER A 9 19.81 -13.37 9.07
CA SER A 9 19.57 -11.92 8.95
C SER A 9 20.69 -11.11 9.59
N ILE A 10 21.28 -11.60 10.68
CA ILE A 10 22.43 -10.96 11.32
C ILE A 10 23.68 -11.13 10.44
N ASP A 11 23.95 -12.34 9.96
CA ASP A 11 25.12 -12.64 9.12
C ASP A 11 25.08 -11.87 7.79
N ALA A 12 23.87 -11.62 7.27
CA ALA A 12 23.65 -10.81 6.07
C ALA A 12 23.71 -9.29 6.32
N GLY A 13 23.91 -8.84 7.56
CA GLY A 13 23.93 -7.42 7.91
C GLY A 13 22.56 -6.72 7.85
N TYR A 14 21.49 -7.47 7.62
CA TYR A 14 20.12 -6.92 7.60
C TYR A 14 19.63 -6.54 9.00
N LEU A 15 19.96 -7.37 9.98
CA LEU A 15 19.60 -7.15 11.39
C LEU A 15 20.89 -6.93 12.19
N LEU A 16 21.03 -5.76 12.79
CA LEU A 16 22.11 -5.44 13.70
C LEU A 16 21.81 -6.02 15.09
N ARG A 17 22.82 -6.56 15.75
CA ARG A 17 22.72 -7.12 17.10
C ARG A 17 23.88 -6.66 17.96
N ALA A 18 23.58 -6.24 19.18
CA ALA A 18 24.59 -5.86 20.17
C ALA A 18 24.15 -6.21 21.61
N ASP A 19 25.10 -6.30 22.52
CA ASP A 19 24.81 -6.62 23.91
C ASP A 19 24.67 -5.36 24.78
N SER A 20 24.90 -4.15 24.19
CA SER A 20 24.61 -2.86 24.81
C SER A 20 24.03 -1.88 23.80
N LEU A 21 23.36 -0.81 24.28
CA LEU A 21 22.85 0.26 23.44
C LEU A 21 23.96 1.09 22.81
N GLY A 22 25.05 1.34 23.57
CA GLY A 22 26.22 2.05 23.04
C GLY A 22 26.90 1.28 21.89
N GLU A 23 27.06 -0.03 22.04
CA GLU A 23 27.57 -0.89 20.95
C GLU A 23 26.62 -0.91 19.76
N LEU A 24 25.30 -1.01 20.00
CA LEU A 24 24.31 -0.97 18.91
C LEU A 24 24.36 0.35 18.16
N ALA A 25 24.50 1.48 18.88
CA ALA A 25 24.65 2.79 18.25
C ALA A 25 25.88 2.85 17.34
N LEU A 26 27.02 2.35 17.83
CA LEU A 26 28.27 2.32 17.05
C LEU A 26 28.09 1.52 15.74
N ILE A 27 27.52 0.32 15.82
CA ILE A 27 27.28 -0.53 14.64
C ILE A 27 26.28 0.11 13.67
N ALA A 28 25.27 0.80 14.22
CA ALA A 28 24.22 1.46 13.42
C ALA A 28 24.67 2.83 12.86
N GLY A 29 25.87 3.33 13.20
CA GLY A 29 26.33 4.66 12.80
C GLY A 29 25.59 5.81 13.49
N LEU A 30 25.08 5.58 14.69
CA LEU A 30 24.35 6.54 15.51
C LEU A 30 25.23 7.09 16.63
N GLU A 31 24.85 8.26 17.15
CA GLU A 31 25.48 8.81 18.35
C GLU A 31 24.95 8.08 19.59
N ALA A 32 25.86 7.50 20.41
CA ALA A 32 25.50 6.59 21.48
C ALA A 32 24.62 7.26 22.56
N ASN A 33 24.98 8.47 22.99
CA ASN A 33 24.24 9.20 24.01
C ASN A 33 22.81 9.54 23.55
N THR A 34 22.63 9.89 22.29
CA THR A 34 21.32 10.17 21.69
C THR A 34 20.44 8.92 21.69
N LEU A 35 20.98 7.77 21.29
CA LEU A 35 20.23 6.49 21.33
C LEU A 35 19.84 6.11 22.76
N GLU A 36 20.77 6.22 23.70
CA GLU A 36 20.53 5.90 25.10
C GLU A 36 19.44 6.80 25.72
N GLN A 37 19.50 8.10 25.48
CA GLN A 37 18.47 9.04 25.94
C GLN A 37 17.10 8.75 25.31
N THR A 38 17.06 8.43 24.03
CA THR A 38 15.84 8.04 23.32
C THR A 38 15.23 6.79 23.95
N VAL A 39 16.03 5.78 24.24
CA VAL A 39 15.57 4.54 24.86
C VAL A 39 15.12 4.76 26.32
N VAL A 40 15.79 5.63 27.06
CA VAL A 40 15.35 6.00 28.44
C VAL A 40 13.97 6.64 28.40
N GLN A 41 13.75 7.62 27.51
CA GLN A 41 12.45 8.27 27.35
C GLN A 41 11.37 7.28 26.89
N TYR A 42 11.68 6.47 25.87
CA TYR A 42 10.79 5.42 25.37
C TYR A 42 10.39 4.42 26.48
N ASN A 43 11.35 3.99 27.29
CA ASN A 43 11.09 3.06 28.39
C ASN A 43 10.17 3.67 29.46
N ALA A 44 10.33 4.96 29.77
CA ALA A 44 9.45 5.67 30.69
C ALA A 44 8.02 5.76 30.16
N ASP A 45 7.86 5.97 28.86
CA ASP A 45 6.56 5.99 28.17
C ASP A 45 5.94 4.58 28.10
N ALA A 46 6.74 3.57 27.79
CA ALA A 46 6.30 2.17 27.73
C ALA A 46 5.80 1.66 29.08
N ASP A 47 6.47 1.99 30.17
CA ASP A 47 6.05 1.60 31.51
C ASP A 47 4.69 2.21 31.91
N GLN A 48 4.37 3.38 31.38
CA GLN A 48 3.07 4.05 31.58
C GLN A 48 2.03 3.67 30.51
N GLY A 49 2.44 2.98 29.46
CA GLY A 49 1.58 2.62 28.33
C GLY A 49 1.13 3.78 27.45
N VAL A 50 1.85 4.90 27.49
CA VAL A 50 1.51 6.13 26.75
C VAL A 50 2.74 6.63 26.00
N ASP A 51 2.71 6.58 24.69
CA ASP A 51 3.71 7.22 23.84
C ASP A 51 3.37 8.71 23.69
N ARG A 52 4.13 9.57 24.37
CA ARG A 52 3.91 11.01 24.38
C ARG A 52 4.39 11.70 23.10
N GLN A 53 5.31 11.05 22.38
CA GLN A 53 5.94 11.65 21.20
C GLN A 53 5.15 11.39 19.93
N PHE A 54 4.67 10.16 19.72
CA PHE A 54 4.04 9.72 18.47
C PHE A 54 2.62 9.16 18.67
N GLY A 55 2.17 8.99 19.91
CA GLY A 55 0.84 8.44 20.19
C GLY A 55 0.67 6.97 19.80
N LYS A 56 1.75 6.18 19.74
CA LYS A 56 1.68 4.76 19.37
C LYS A 56 0.80 3.97 20.34
N GLY A 57 -0.15 3.22 19.79
CA GLY A 57 -1.12 2.45 20.57
C GLY A 57 -2.30 3.28 21.11
N SER A 58 -2.50 4.53 20.64
CA SER A 58 -3.66 5.35 20.99
C SER A 58 -4.91 5.03 20.19
N THR A 59 -4.76 4.41 19.01
CA THR A 59 -5.87 4.06 18.12
C THR A 59 -6.19 2.57 18.17
N ALA A 60 -7.44 2.20 17.88
CA ALA A 60 -7.84 0.80 17.78
C ALA A 60 -7.02 0.03 16.74
N TYR A 61 -6.67 0.66 15.62
CA TYR A 61 -5.84 0.09 14.56
C TYR A 61 -4.42 -0.25 15.06
N ASN A 62 -3.75 0.67 15.76
CA ASN A 62 -2.45 0.38 16.35
C ASN A 62 -2.53 -0.78 17.35
N ARG A 63 -3.52 -0.76 18.23
CA ARG A 63 -3.68 -1.77 19.27
C ARG A 63 -3.97 -3.17 18.70
N TYR A 64 -4.72 -3.25 17.61
CA TYR A 64 -4.96 -4.51 16.89
C TYR A 64 -3.67 -5.16 16.37
N MET A 65 -2.68 -4.33 15.96
CA MET A 65 -1.39 -4.79 15.46
C MET A 65 -0.36 -5.06 16.57
N GLY A 66 -0.71 -4.81 17.81
CA GLY A 66 0.15 -5.02 18.98
C GLY A 66 0.10 -6.45 19.52
N ASP A 67 0.86 -6.69 20.59
CA ASP A 67 0.84 -7.95 21.35
C ASP A 67 -0.33 -7.93 22.36
N PRO A 68 -1.41 -8.72 22.16
CA PRO A 68 -2.60 -8.68 23.00
C PRO A 68 -2.31 -9.13 24.45
N LEU A 69 -1.21 -9.85 24.68
CA LEU A 69 -0.81 -10.32 26.00
C LEU A 69 0.02 -9.28 26.77
N HIS A 70 0.47 -8.22 26.08
CA HIS A 70 1.28 -7.17 26.71
C HIS A 70 0.42 -6.02 27.23
N GLN A 71 0.63 -5.65 28.49
CA GLN A 71 -0.07 -4.55 29.17
C GLN A 71 0.97 -3.54 29.72
N PRO A 72 0.59 -2.26 29.89
CA PRO A 72 -0.74 -1.64 29.69
C PRO A 72 -1.05 -1.25 28.23
N ASN A 73 -0.05 -1.19 27.34
CA ASN A 73 -0.22 -0.88 25.93
C ASN A 73 0.38 -1.98 25.05
N PRO A 74 -0.41 -2.68 24.24
CA PRO A 74 0.06 -3.80 23.42
C PRO A 74 1.13 -3.40 22.40
N CYS A 75 1.29 -2.11 22.13
CA CYS A 75 2.23 -1.59 21.14
C CYS A 75 3.56 -1.10 21.74
N LEU A 76 3.66 -1.00 23.06
CA LEU A 76 4.81 -0.40 23.75
C LEU A 76 5.40 -1.37 24.75
N LYS A 77 6.56 -1.94 24.43
CA LYS A 77 7.33 -2.77 25.34
C LYS A 77 8.69 -2.16 25.61
N SER A 78 9.07 -2.01 26.88
CA SER A 78 10.34 -1.41 27.25
C SER A 78 11.53 -2.23 26.76
N LEU A 79 12.59 -1.53 26.34
CA LEU A 79 13.84 -2.07 25.84
C LEU A 79 14.89 -2.05 26.94
N ARG A 80 14.91 -3.09 27.81
CA ARG A 80 15.77 -3.11 29.01
C ARG A 80 16.72 -4.30 29.03
N LYS A 81 16.49 -5.30 28.20
CA LYS A 81 17.22 -6.57 28.29
C LYS A 81 17.95 -6.87 26.98
N ALA A 82 19.26 -7.02 27.09
CA ALA A 82 20.09 -7.50 25.98
C ALA A 82 19.72 -8.95 25.56
N PRO A 83 20.05 -9.37 24.32
CA PRO A 83 20.65 -8.52 23.30
C PRO A 83 19.66 -7.55 22.67
N PHE A 84 20.17 -6.40 22.22
CA PHE A 84 19.42 -5.38 21.49
C PHE A 84 19.56 -5.60 19.98
N TYR A 85 18.52 -5.23 19.25
CA TYR A 85 18.47 -5.39 17.80
C TYR A 85 18.03 -4.09 17.12
N ALA A 86 18.58 -3.81 15.96
CA ALA A 86 18.14 -2.71 15.09
C ALA A 86 18.06 -3.15 13.64
N VAL A 87 17.15 -2.55 12.89
CA VAL A 87 16.98 -2.72 11.45
C VAL A 87 16.86 -1.35 10.81
N CYS A 88 17.53 -1.17 9.68
CA CYS A 88 17.40 0.07 8.91
C CYS A 88 16.07 0.07 8.17
N LEU A 89 15.28 1.15 8.34
CA LEU A 89 14.01 1.34 7.66
C LEU A 89 14.16 2.38 6.56
N PHE A 90 13.63 2.07 5.39
CA PHE A 90 13.55 2.96 4.26
C PHE A 90 12.10 3.26 3.95
N THR A 91 11.81 4.49 3.55
CA THR A 91 10.47 4.86 3.08
C THR A 91 10.21 4.19 1.73
N GLY A 92 8.98 3.73 1.55
CA GLY A 92 8.52 3.10 0.31
C GLY A 92 7.00 3.04 0.25
N ASP A 93 6.48 2.90 -0.96
CA ASP A 93 5.05 2.81 -1.21
C ASP A 93 4.63 1.36 -1.45
N LEU A 94 3.48 0.98 -0.90
CA LEU A 94 2.79 -0.28 -1.23
C LEU A 94 1.99 -0.17 -2.52
N GLY A 95 1.63 1.05 -2.89
CA GLY A 95 0.87 1.35 -4.08
C GLY A 95 0.40 2.79 -4.13
N SER A 96 -0.06 3.23 -5.30
CA SER A 96 -0.59 4.57 -5.49
C SER A 96 -1.96 4.72 -4.83
N ALA A 97 -2.18 5.84 -4.12
CA ALA A 97 -3.49 6.23 -3.63
C ALA A 97 -4.27 7.08 -4.66
N ARG A 98 -3.56 7.70 -5.59
CA ARG A 98 -4.13 8.51 -6.67
C ARG A 98 -3.84 7.87 -8.02
N GLY A 99 -4.84 7.86 -8.88
CA GLY A 99 -4.77 7.30 -10.22
C GLY A 99 -5.89 7.83 -11.10
N LEU A 100 -6.28 7.06 -12.09
CA LEU A 100 -7.38 7.40 -12.99
C LEU A 100 -8.71 7.39 -12.24
N VAL A 101 -9.52 8.43 -12.42
CA VAL A 101 -10.87 8.50 -11.85
C VAL A 101 -11.76 7.53 -12.59
N THR A 102 -12.45 6.66 -11.86
CA THR A 102 -13.34 5.64 -12.44
C THR A 102 -14.73 5.71 -11.81
N ASN A 103 -15.73 5.15 -12.53
CA ASN A 103 -17.04 4.86 -11.96
C ASN A 103 -17.08 3.47 -11.30
N GLY A 104 -18.25 3.06 -10.79
CA GLY A 104 -18.45 1.77 -10.14
C GLY A 104 -18.27 0.55 -11.04
N GLN A 105 -18.24 0.70 -12.36
CA GLN A 105 -17.96 -0.34 -13.35
C GLN A 105 -16.49 -0.33 -13.84
N ALA A 106 -15.63 0.43 -13.15
CA ALA A 106 -14.22 0.61 -13.49
C ALA A 106 -13.95 1.34 -14.83
N ASN A 107 -14.95 1.97 -15.43
CA ASN A 107 -14.74 2.82 -16.61
C ASN A 107 -14.01 4.09 -16.18
N VAL A 108 -12.95 4.46 -16.90
CA VAL A 108 -12.24 5.73 -16.69
C VAL A 108 -13.11 6.88 -17.13
N LEU A 109 -13.16 7.92 -16.32
CA LEU A 109 -13.95 9.13 -16.58
C LEU A 109 -13.07 10.23 -17.16
N ASP A 110 -13.63 10.99 -18.08
CA ASP A 110 -13.03 12.22 -18.59
C ASP A 110 -13.22 13.39 -17.59
N ARG A 111 -12.76 14.59 -17.98
CA ARG A 111 -12.88 15.80 -17.15
C ARG A 111 -14.31 16.28 -16.91
N SER A 112 -15.26 15.86 -17.75
CA SER A 112 -16.69 16.16 -17.59
C SER A 112 -17.41 15.14 -16.69
N GLY A 113 -16.73 14.06 -16.29
CA GLY A 113 -17.29 12.94 -15.56
C GLY A 113 -17.96 11.88 -16.43
N ALA A 114 -17.83 11.98 -17.77
CA ALA A 114 -18.35 10.98 -18.69
C ALA A 114 -17.37 9.81 -18.87
N PRO A 115 -17.85 8.55 -18.98
CA PRO A 115 -16.99 7.41 -19.26
C PRO A 115 -16.30 7.53 -20.64
N ILE A 116 -14.98 7.30 -20.66
CA ILE A 116 -14.22 7.18 -21.89
C ILE A 116 -14.48 5.79 -22.49
N PRO A 117 -15.08 5.67 -23.68
CA PRO A 117 -15.44 4.39 -24.25
C PRO A 117 -14.24 3.44 -24.38
N GLY A 118 -14.38 2.21 -23.88
CA GLY A 118 -13.36 1.18 -23.98
C GLY A 118 -12.16 1.33 -23.04
N LEU A 119 -12.12 2.35 -22.18
CA LEU A 119 -11.04 2.55 -21.23
C LEU A 119 -11.47 2.20 -19.81
N TYR A 120 -10.71 1.29 -19.18
CA TYR A 120 -10.94 0.81 -17.81
C TYR A 120 -9.66 0.91 -17.00
N ALA A 121 -9.82 1.06 -15.67
CA ALA A 121 -8.70 0.99 -14.73
C ALA A 121 -9.12 0.26 -13.45
N ALA A 122 -8.20 -0.51 -12.89
CA ALA A 122 -8.40 -1.27 -11.65
C ALA A 122 -7.11 -1.29 -10.80
N GLY A 123 -7.25 -1.63 -9.52
CA GLY A 123 -6.10 -1.72 -8.61
C GLY A 123 -5.39 -0.38 -8.41
N ASN A 124 -4.06 -0.39 -8.45
CA ASN A 124 -3.25 0.81 -8.19
C ASN A 124 -3.30 1.86 -9.31
N GLU A 125 -3.84 1.51 -10.48
CA GLU A 125 -4.00 2.45 -11.60
C GLU A 125 -5.24 3.34 -11.45
N MET A 126 -6.22 2.93 -10.64
CA MET A 126 -7.40 3.74 -10.34
C MET A 126 -7.22 4.54 -9.05
N ASN A 127 -7.99 5.61 -8.86
CA ASN A 127 -8.09 6.29 -7.59
C ASN A 127 -8.50 5.31 -6.50
N SER A 128 -7.79 5.37 -5.36
CA SER A 128 -8.11 4.52 -4.22
C SER A 128 -9.52 4.80 -3.71
N ILE A 129 -10.32 3.75 -3.53
CA ILE A 129 -11.63 3.83 -2.88
C ILE A 129 -11.52 4.13 -1.38
N MET A 130 -10.29 4.14 -0.84
CA MET A 130 -9.98 4.42 0.57
C MET A 130 -9.47 5.85 0.79
N ASP A 131 -9.61 6.73 -0.22
CA ASP A 131 -9.25 8.15 -0.15
C ASP A 131 -7.85 8.42 0.44
N GLY A 132 -6.87 7.62 0.02
CA GLY A 132 -5.47 7.77 0.46
C GLY A 132 -5.13 7.17 1.82
N THR A 133 -6.05 6.45 2.46
CA THR A 133 -5.78 5.67 3.67
C THR A 133 -5.42 4.22 3.34
N TYR A 134 -4.71 3.56 4.26
CA TYR A 134 -4.41 2.14 4.19
C TYR A 134 -5.05 1.42 5.39
N PRO A 135 -6.33 1.00 5.30
CA PRO A 135 -7.06 0.45 6.45
C PRO A 135 -6.60 -0.93 6.90
N GLY A 136 -5.86 -1.67 6.05
CA GLY A 136 -5.33 -2.96 6.45
C GLY A 136 -4.94 -3.88 5.28
N PRO A 137 -4.48 -5.10 5.59
CA PRO A 137 -4.12 -6.10 4.59
C PRO A 137 -5.27 -6.42 3.64
N GLY A 138 -4.95 -6.62 2.37
CA GLY A 138 -5.93 -6.93 1.33
C GLY A 138 -6.43 -5.72 0.54
N ILE A 139 -6.17 -4.48 1.01
CA ILE A 139 -6.64 -3.25 0.34
C ILE A 139 -6.05 -3.05 -1.06
N THR A 140 -4.92 -3.65 -1.38
CA THR A 140 -4.34 -3.60 -2.72
C THR A 140 -4.98 -4.64 -3.64
N LEU A 141 -5.00 -5.90 -3.21
CA LEU A 141 -5.53 -7.01 -4.01
C LEU A 141 -7.06 -7.02 -4.08
N GLY A 142 -7.75 -6.68 -3.00
CA GLY A 142 -9.21 -6.67 -2.93
C GLY A 142 -9.82 -5.76 -4.00
N PRO A 143 -9.53 -4.46 -4.01
CA PRO A 143 -9.99 -3.56 -5.05
C PRO A 143 -9.52 -3.96 -6.44
N GLY A 144 -8.27 -4.40 -6.61
CA GLY A 144 -7.74 -4.84 -7.91
C GLY A 144 -8.55 -5.98 -8.52
N ILE A 145 -8.87 -7.01 -7.74
CA ILE A 145 -9.68 -8.15 -8.18
C ILE A 145 -11.14 -7.74 -8.43
N THR A 146 -11.72 -6.98 -7.50
CA THR A 146 -13.13 -6.54 -7.58
C THR A 146 -13.37 -5.68 -8.81
N PHE A 147 -12.59 -4.62 -9.00
CA PHE A 147 -12.78 -3.72 -10.14
C PHE A 147 -12.31 -4.34 -11.47
N GLY A 148 -11.35 -5.27 -11.44
CA GLY A 148 -11.00 -6.08 -12.60
C GLY A 148 -12.16 -6.97 -13.05
N TYR A 149 -12.86 -7.60 -12.10
CA TYR A 149 -14.08 -8.37 -12.41
C TYR A 149 -15.22 -7.50 -12.95
N LEU A 150 -15.46 -6.32 -12.34
CA LEU A 150 -16.50 -5.39 -12.78
C LEU A 150 -16.21 -4.86 -14.20
N ALA A 151 -14.96 -4.51 -14.49
CA ALA A 151 -14.52 -4.13 -15.83
C ALA A 151 -14.79 -5.23 -16.87
N ALA A 152 -14.38 -6.47 -16.56
CA ALA A 152 -14.60 -7.60 -17.44
C ALA A 152 -16.09 -7.87 -17.68
N SER A 153 -16.92 -7.75 -16.65
CA SER A 153 -18.37 -7.93 -16.74
C SER A 153 -19.02 -6.84 -17.62
N ASP A 154 -18.63 -5.57 -17.45
CA ASP A 154 -19.15 -4.47 -18.28
C ASP A 154 -18.73 -4.64 -19.75
N ILE A 155 -17.49 -5.05 -20.02
CA ILE A 155 -17.01 -5.36 -21.38
C ILE A 155 -17.84 -6.47 -22.01
N ALA A 156 -18.08 -7.57 -21.28
CA ALA A 156 -18.88 -8.70 -21.79
C ALA A 156 -20.30 -8.25 -22.15
N HIS A 157 -20.97 -7.52 -21.25
CA HIS A 157 -22.30 -6.97 -21.52
C HIS A 157 -22.35 -6.06 -22.76
N ARG A 158 -21.38 -5.18 -22.94
CA ARG A 158 -21.31 -4.28 -24.11
C ARG A 158 -21.10 -5.05 -25.41
N LEU A 159 -20.26 -6.09 -25.40
CA LEU A 159 -20.02 -6.94 -26.55
C LEU A 159 -21.27 -7.74 -26.93
N ASP A 160 -22.02 -8.27 -26.00
CA ASP A 160 -23.27 -8.99 -26.26
C ASP A 160 -24.33 -8.05 -26.81
N HIS A 161 -24.47 -6.84 -26.29
CA HIS A 161 -25.39 -5.84 -26.84
C HIS A 161 -25.02 -5.40 -28.24
N SER A 162 -23.73 -5.23 -28.55
CA SER A 162 -23.29 -4.85 -29.90
C SER A 162 -23.51 -5.96 -30.93
N ARG A 163 -23.44 -7.22 -30.50
CA ARG A 163 -23.78 -8.39 -31.35
C ARG A 163 -25.28 -8.54 -31.60
N ALA A 164 -26.09 -8.24 -30.57
CA ALA A 164 -27.54 -8.32 -30.64
C ALA A 164 -28.16 -7.18 -31.51
N HIS A 165 -27.47 -6.04 -31.61
CA HIS A 165 -27.90 -4.86 -32.37
C HIS A 165 -26.74 -4.37 -33.26
N PRO A 166 -26.43 -5.07 -34.39
CA PRO A 166 -25.44 -4.58 -35.31
C PRO A 166 -25.95 -3.25 -35.89
N SER A 167 -25.26 -2.16 -35.52
CA SER A 167 -25.55 -0.86 -36.12
C SER A 167 -25.31 -0.94 -37.63
N HIS A 168 -26.38 -0.80 -38.42
CA HIS A 168 -26.33 -0.62 -39.85
C HIS A 168 -25.75 0.77 -40.17
N THR A 169 -24.48 1.00 -39.90
CA THR A 169 -23.71 2.06 -40.53
C THR A 169 -23.07 1.46 -41.77
N GLY A 170 -23.90 1.30 -42.83
CA GLY A 170 -23.39 1.08 -44.16
C GLY A 170 -22.65 2.32 -44.62
N GLU A 171 -21.34 2.33 -44.49
CA GLU A 171 -20.51 3.21 -45.29
C GLU A 171 -20.66 2.83 -46.77
N GLN A 172 -21.51 3.60 -47.46
CA GLN A 172 -21.46 3.64 -48.90
C GLN A 172 -20.14 4.31 -49.30
N HIS A 173 -19.12 3.50 -49.56
CA HIS A 173 -17.95 3.93 -50.31
C HIS A 173 -18.41 4.31 -51.71
N VAL A 174 -18.73 5.59 -51.92
CA VAL A 174 -18.91 6.16 -53.27
C VAL A 174 -17.53 6.24 -53.91
N LEU A 175 -17.19 5.25 -54.72
CA LEU A 175 -16.09 5.34 -55.68
C LEU A 175 -16.40 6.44 -56.69
N ARG A 176 -15.86 7.65 -56.44
CA ARG A 176 -15.79 8.66 -57.50
C ARG A 176 -14.68 8.25 -58.48
N THR A 177 -15.06 7.63 -59.55
CA THR A 177 -14.25 7.51 -60.77
C THR A 177 -13.95 8.91 -61.28
N ALA A 178 -12.70 9.36 -61.12
CA ALA A 178 -12.22 10.54 -61.85
C ALA A 178 -12.05 10.17 -63.32
N HIS A 179 -12.92 10.68 -64.21
CA HIS A 179 -12.65 10.74 -65.65
C HIS A 179 -11.60 11.84 -65.84
N LEU A 180 -10.44 11.41 -66.28
CA LEU A 180 -9.48 12.26 -67.03
C LEU A 180 -10.00 12.41 -68.46
N HIS A 181 -10.30 13.62 -68.90
CA HIS A 181 -10.36 14.03 -70.30
C HIS A 181 -9.36 15.11 -70.55
N ASP A 182 -8.48 14.83 -71.51
CA ASP A 182 -7.65 15.65 -72.40
C ASP A 182 -7.08 16.98 -71.84
#